data_d7e02d833dc56e53eec64452ab3a929c
#
_entry.id   d7e02d833dc56e53eec64452ab3a929c
#
_cell.length_a   1.000
_cell.length_b   1.000
_cell.length_c   1.000
_cell.angle_alpha   90.00
_cell.angle_beta   90.00
_cell.angle_gamma   90.00
#
_symmetry.space_group_name_H-M   'P 1'
#
loop_
_entity.id
_entity.type
_entity.pdbx_description
1 polymer ?
#
loop_
_entity_poly.entity_id
_entity_poly.type
_entity_poly.pdbx_seq_one_letter_code
_entity_poly.pdbx_strand_id
1 'polypeptide(L)'
;FASFENKISLYKKPLRLVINTSGFLHSNHIKPEKRLSHINRSNIIKNFTINAIAPILIAKSIEKFIRPDLPFSFASLSARVGSIGDNRLGGWYSYRASKAAQNQFLKTLSIEWRRKFPLSIVSILHPGTCDTKLSKPFQSAVPKDKLFTPSQSCEYLIDIISEQKPSDSGKFLAWDSSIIPW
;
A
#
# COMPACT_ATOMS: atom_id res chain seq x y z
N PHE A 1 -0.80 7.41 -16.92
CA PHE A 1 0.19 6.30 -16.92
C PHE A 1 1.17 6.42 -18.10
N ALA A 2 0.75 6.78 -19.32
CA ALA A 2 1.65 6.93 -20.47
C ALA A 2 2.88 7.84 -20.19
N SER A 3 2.69 8.98 -19.52
CA SER A 3 3.81 9.87 -19.13
C SER A 3 4.79 9.21 -18.14
N PHE A 4 4.28 8.34 -17.25
CA PHE A 4 5.11 7.60 -16.30
C PHE A 4 5.92 6.50 -17.01
N GLU A 5 5.28 5.75 -17.90
CA GLU A 5 5.96 4.73 -18.72
C GLU A 5 7.05 5.33 -19.59
N ASN A 6 6.76 6.47 -20.24
CA ASN A 6 7.75 7.19 -21.06
C ASN A 6 8.96 7.63 -20.22
N LYS A 7 8.74 8.09 -18.98
CA LYS A 7 9.86 8.43 -18.10
C LYS A 7 10.73 7.22 -17.76
N ILE A 8 10.12 6.08 -17.43
CA ILE A 8 10.86 4.86 -17.11
C ILE A 8 11.67 4.38 -18.32
N SER A 9 11.10 4.42 -19.54
CA SER A 9 11.78 3.98 -20.76
C SER A 9 13.04 4.79 -21.12
N LEU A 10 13.16 6.02 -20.60
CA LEU A 10 14.35 6.84 -20.79
C LEU A 10 15.56 6.37 -19.95
N TYR A 11 15.32 5.59 -18.89
CA TYR A 11 16.41 5.10 -18.04
C TYR A 11 17.00 3.81 -18.63
N LYS A 12 18.31 3.83 -18.92
CA LYS A 12 19.04 2.66 -19.43
C LYS A 12 19.31 1.58 -18.37
N LYS A 13 19.09 1.88 -17.08
CA LYS A 13 19.30 0.94 -15.97
C LYS A 13 18.04 0.10 -15.74
N PRO A 14 18.18 -1.18 -15.34
CA PRO A 14 17.03 -2.01 -15.03
C PRO A 14 16.25 -1.48 -13.82
N LEU A 15 14.92 -1.58 -13.87
CA LEU A 15 14.04 -1.23 -12.75
C LEU A 15 14.26 -2.25 -11.62
N ARG A 16 14.52 -1.76 -10.40
CA ARG A 16 14.83 -2.62 -9.23
C ARG A 16 13.84 -2.45 -8.10
N LEU A 17 13.26 -1.27 -7.94
CA LEU A 17 12.33 -0.96 -6.86
C LEU A 17 11.31 0.06 -7.33
N VAL A 18 10.06 -0.20 -7.01
CA VAL A 18 8.96 0.77 -7.09
C VAL A 18 8.23 0.79 -5.76
N ILE A 19 8.10 1.97 -5.17
CA ILE A 19 7.34 2.17 -3.94
C ILE A 19 6.12 3.04 -4.25
N ASN A 20 4.93 2.46 -4.10
CA ASN A 20 3.68 3.20 -4.19
C ASN A 20 3.27 3.72 -2.81
N THR A 21 3.28 5.03 -2.66
CA THR A 21 2.88 5.72 -1.41
C THR A 21 1.52 6.41 -1.53
N SER A 22 0.80 6.19 -2.63
CA SER A 22 -0.51 6.82 -2.82
C SER A 22 -1.52 6.35 -1.78
N GLY A 23 -2.30 7.29 -1.26
CA GLY A 23 -3.34 6.99 -0.29
C GLY A 23 -4.30 8.15 -0.11
N PHE A 24 -5.58 7.82 0.09
CA PHE A 24 -6.63 8.80 0.33
C PHE A 24 -7.54 8.31 1.46
N LEU A 25 -7.78 9.17 2.45
CA LEU A 25 -8.67 8.90 3.58
C LEU A 25 -9.71 10.01 3.73
N HIS A 26 -9.29 11.27 3.59
CA HIS A 26 -10.15 12.44 3.75
C HIS A 26 -9.68 13.61 2.90
N SER A 27 -10.54 14.61 2.79
CA SER A 27 -10.24 15.93 2.25
C SER A 27 -11.08 16.98 2.99
N ASN A 28 -11.03 18.26 2.58
CA ASN A 28 -11.86 19.32 3.17
C ASN A 28 -13.37 18.98 3.11
N HIS A 29 -13.80 18.22 2.10
CA HIS A 29 -15.22 17.88 1.86
C HIS A 29 -15.55 16.41 2.11
N ILE A 30 -14.56 15.55 2.34
CA ILE A 30 -14.74 14.11 2.55
C ILE A 30 -14.17 13.73 3.90
N LYS A 31 -15.02 13.21 4.77
CA LYS A 31 -14.64 12.65 6.07
C LYS A 31 -14.86 11.12 6.06
N PRO A 32 -14.00 10.34 6.73
CA PRO A 32 -14.23 8.91 6.88
C PRO A 32 -15.55 8.64 7.59
N GLU A 33 -16.27 7.63 7.15
CA GLU A 33 -17.58 7.28 7.69
C GLU A 33 -17.46 6.68 9.11
N LYS A 34 -18.20 7.22 10.06
CA LYS A 34 -18.27 6.69 11.44
C LYS A 34 -19.37 5.64 11.61
N ARG A 35 -20.39 5.66 10.76
CA ARG A 35 -21.57 4.79 10.82
C ARG A 35 -22.18 4.62 9.43
N LEU A 36 -23.06 3.60 9.27
CA LEU A 36 -23.68 3.22 8.00
C LEU A 36 -24.36 4.41 7.27
N SER A 37 -25.08 5.26 8.01
CA SER A 37 -25.78 6.42 7.43
C SER A 37 -24.86 7.49 6.83
N HIS A 38 -23.54 7.42 7.05
CA HIS A 38 -22.56 8.32 6.44
C HIS A 38 -22.00 7.81 5.11
N ILE A 39 -22.37 6.61 4.69
CA ILE A 39 -21.88 6.03 3.43
C ILE A 39 -22.36 6.88 2.26
N ASN A 40 -21.44 7.17 1.37
CA ASN A 40 -21.70 7.93 0.16
C ASN A 40 -20.96 7.29 -1.01
N ARG A 41 -21.67 7.08 -2.13
CA ARG A 41 -21.14 6.43 -3.34
C ARG A 41 -19.89 7.13 -3.88
N SER A 42 -19.87 8.45 -3.91
CA SER A 42 -18.72 9.20 -4.45
C SER A 42 -17.47 9.01 -3.60
N ASN A 43 -17.61 8.92 -2.26
CA ASN A 43 -16.50 8.65 -1.35
C ASN A 43 -15.95 7.24 -1.54
N ILE A 44 -16.83 6.23 -1.71
CA ILE A 44 -16.42 4.86 -2.03
C ILE A 44 -15.59 4.86 -3.30
N ILE A 45 -16.15 5.39 -4.40
CA ILE A 45 -15.46 5.42 -5.70
C ILE A 45 -14.09 6.09 -5.57
N LYS A 46 -14.00 7.26 -4.91
CA LYS A 46 -12.73 7.97 -4.75
C LYS A 46 -11.71 7.16 -3.95
N ASN A 47 -12.12 6.55 -2.84
CA ASN A 47 -11.24 5.68 -2.05
C ASN A 47 -10.74 4.50 -2.88
N PHE A 48 -11.63 3.80 -3.58
CA PHE A 48 -11.24 2.66 -4.42
C PHE A 48 -10.33 3.08 -5.56
N THR A 49 -10.63 4.19 -6.24
CA THR A 49 -9.79 4.70 -7.35
C THR A 49 -8.35 4.95 -6.90
N ILE A 50 -8.16 5.62 -5.75
CA ILE A 50 -6.81 6.01 -5.30
C ILE A 50 -6.13 4.87 -4.56
N ASN A 51 -6.84 4.19 -3.63
CA ASN A 51 -6.21 3.24 -2.72
C ASN A 51 -6.06 1.84 -3.32
N ALA A 52 -6.98 1.40 -4.19
CA ALA A 52 -6.99 0.04 -4.73
C ALA A 52 -6.64 -0.02 -6.22
N ILE A 53 -7.31 0.80 -7.05
CA ILE A 53 -7.17 0.74 -8.51
C ILE A 53 -5.82 1.34 -8.94
N ALA A 54 -5.41 2.48 -8.41
CA ALA A 54 -4.16 3.11 -8.82
C ALA A 54 -2.93 2.21 -8.59
N PRO A 55 -2.72 1.56 -7.42
CA PRO A 55 -1.60 0.65 -7.21
C PRO A 55 -1.50 -0.49 -8.22
N ILE A 56 -2.63 -1.15 -8.53
CA ILE A 56 -2.60 -2.26 -9.48
C ILE A 56 -2.37 -1.80 -10.93
N LEU A 57 -2.85 -0.61 -11.29
CA LEU A 57 -2.56 0.00 -12.59
C LEU A 57 -1.10 0.44 -12.71
N ILE A 58 -0.47 0.91 -11.62
CA ILE A 58 0.97 1.16 -11.59
C ILE A 58 1.71 -0.15 -11.83
N ALA A 59 1.39 -1.22 -11.12
CA ALA A 59 2.01 -2.53 -11.32
C ALA A 59 1.88 -3.00 -12.76
N LYS A 60 0.68 -2.89 -13.36
CA LYS A 60 0.45 -3.20 -14.78
C LYS A 60 1.34 -2.38 -15.70
N SER A 61 1.50 -1.08 -15.46
CA SER A 61 2.28 -0.20 -16.35
C SER A 61 3.78 -0.45 -16.30
N ILE A 62 4.30 -0.93 -15.16
CA ILE A 62 5.73 -1.22 -15.00
C ILE A 62 6.13 -2.65 -15.37
N GLU A 63 5.18 -3.57 -15.50
CA GLU A 63 5.45 -4.98 -15.71
C GLU A 63 6.40 -5.25 -16.89
N LYS A 64 6.24 -4.54 -18.01
CA LYS A 64 7.07 -4.68 -19.19
C LYS A 64 8.53 -4.25 -18.99
N PHE A 65 8.85 -3.57 -17.89
CA PHE A 65 10.22 -3.15 -17.54
C PHE A 65 10.90 -4.08 -16.53
N ILE A 66 10.18 -5.07 -16.01
CA ILE A 66 10.73 -6.04 -15.06
C ILE A 66 11.51 -7.10 -15.81
N ARG A 67 12.73 -7.37 -15.37
CA ARG A 67 13.58 -8.42 -15.92
C ARG A 67 13.48 -9.68 -15.06
N PRO A 68 13.17 -10.85 -15.66
CA PRO A 68 13.04 -12.10 -14.91
C PRO A 68 14.32 -12.58 -14.23
N ASP A 69 15.48 -12.21 -14.81
CA ASP A 69 16.82 -12.58 -14.35
C ASP A 69 17.38 -11.65 -13.25
N LEU A 70 16.65 -10.61 -12.86
CA LEU A 70 17.10 -9.62 -11.87
C LEU A 70 16.10 -9.49 -10.72
N PRO A 71 16.58 -9.33 -9.49
CA PRO A 71 15.72 -8.99 -8.35
C PRO A 71 14.96 -7.68 -8.59
N PHE A 72 13.68 -7.68 -8.29
CA PHE A 72 12.80 -6.53 -8.37
C PHE A 72 11.82 -6.51 -7.20
N SER A 73 11.56 -5.35 -6.63
CA SER A 73 10.58 -5.18 -5.55
C SER A 73 9.51 -4.15 -5.91
N PHE A 74 8.24 -4.52 -5.74
CA PHE A 74 7.09 -3.63 -5.78
C PHE A 74 6.49 -3.53 -4.38
N ALA A 75 6.73 -2.42 -3.71
CA ALA A 75 6.19 -2.15 -2.38
C ALA A 75 5.00 -1.19 -2.48
N SER A 76 3.92 -1.45 -1.76
CA SER A 76 2.77 -0.56 -1.74
C SER A 76 2.26 -0.35 -0.31
N LEU A 77 2.08 0.93 0.05
CA LEU A 77 1.60 1.30 1.38
C LEU A 77 0.11 1.01 1.51
N SER A 78 -0.19 0.01 2.32
CA SER A 78 -1.53 -0.30 2.78
C SER A 78 -1.75 0.29 4.18
N ALA A 79 -2.69 -0.25 4.92
CA ALA A 79 -2.98 0.14 6.29
C ALA A 79 -3.55 -1.05 7.07
N ARG A 80 -3.24 -1.17 8.35
CA ARG A 80 -3.79 -2.21 9.24
C ARG A 80 -5.31 -2.30 9.17
N VAL A 81 -5.99 -1.15 9.01
CA VAL A 81 -7.44 -1.10 8.86
C VAL A 81 -7.99 -1.80 7.61
N GLY A 82 -7.12 -2.18 6.65
CA GLY A 82 -7.46 -3.04 5.52
C GLY A 82 -7.54 -4.53 5.86
N SER A 83 -7.11 -4.92 7.06
CA SER A 83 -7.32 -6.28 7.57
C SER A 83 -8.79 -6.48 7.96
N ILE A 84 -9.42 -7.53 7.44
CA ILE A 84 -10.79 -7.93 7.81
C ILE A 84 -10.76 -8.62 9.16
N GLY A 85 -9.79 -9.52 9.38
CA GLY A 85 -9.65 -10.28 10.62
C GLY A 85 -9.29 -9.43 11.84
N ASP A 86 -8.59 -8.29 11.64
CA ASP A 86 -8.19 -7.37 12.71
C ASP A 86 -9.20 -6.21 12.92
N ASN A 87 -10.34 -6.24 12.24
CA ASN A 87 -11.35 -5.18 12.34
C ASN A 87 -12.19 -5.31 13.62
N ARG A 88 -11.79 -4.62 14.69
CA ARG A 88 -12.49 -4.57 15.97
C ARG A 88 -13.23 -3.25 16.19
N LEU A 89 -12.77 -2.17 15.56
CA LEU A 89 -13.29 -0.82 15.82
C LEU A 89 -14.43 -0.40 14.89
N GLY A 90 -14.55 -1.01 13.71
CA GLY A 90 -15.52 -0.60 12.70
C GLY A 90 -15.25 0.81 12.14
N GLY A 91 -16.27 1.44 11.57
CA GLY A 91 -16.17 2.75 10.92
C GLY A 91 -15.27 2.75 9.69
N TRP A 92 -15.06 3.92 9.08
CA TRP A 92 -14.19 4.13 7.92
C TRP A 92 -14.45 3.16 6.76
N TYR A 93 -15.73 2.91 6.48
CA TYR A 93 -16.18 1.87 5.54
C TYR A 93 -15.44 1.92 4.20
N SER A 94 -15.45 3.09 3.55
CA SER A 94 -14.80 3.26 2.23
C SER A 94 -13.29 3.03 2.28
N TYR A 95 -12.64 3.55 3.33
CA TYR A 95 -11.19 3.42 3.48
C TYR A 95 -10.78 1.98 3.77
N ARG A 96 -11.43 1.31 4.76
CA ARG A 96 -11.16 -0.10 5.07
C ARG A 96 -11.37 -0.99 3.87
N ALA A 97 -12.53 -0.87 3.21
CA ALA A 97 -12.85 -1.66 2.03
C ALA A 97 -11.85 -1.44 0.89
N SER A 98 -11.44 -0.19 0.63
CA SER A 98 -10.46 0.10 -0.41
C SER A 98 -9.07 -0.46 -0.09
N LYS A 99 -8.65 -0.45 1.18
CA LYS A 99 -7.37 -1.04 1.60
C LYS A 99 -7.39 -2.57 1.59
N ALA A 100 -8.52 -3.18 1.94
CA ALA A 100 -8.73 -4.62 1.79
C ALA A 100 -8.69 -5.04 0.30
N ALA A 101 -9.33 -4.27 -0.58
CA ALA A 101 -9.27 -4.49 -2.02
C ALA A 101 -7.84 -4.33 -2.57
N GLN A 102 -7.09 -3.32 -2.12
CA GLN A 102 -5.66 -3.18 -2.43
C GLN A 102 -4.87 -4.42 -2.01
N ASN A 103 -5.07 -4.90 -0.79
CA ASN A 103 -4.41 -6.08 -0.27
C ASN A 103 -4.70 -7.31 -1.14
N GLN A 104 -5.97 -7.51 -1.53
CA GLN A 104 -6.36 -8.61 -2.41
C GLN A 104 -5.71 -8.52 -3.79
N PHE A 105 -5.71 -7.34 -4.42
CA PHE A 105 -5.05 -7.13 -5.72
C PHE A 105 -3.55 -7.46 -5.64
N LEU A 106 -2.87 -6.97 -4.62
CA LEU A 106 -1.43 -7.18 -4.47
C LEU A 106 -1.08 -8.63 -4.09
N LYS A 107 -1.93 -9.28 -3.31
CA LYS A 107 -1.80 -10.72 -3.04
C LYS A 107 -1.93 -11.54 -4.32
N THR A 108 -2.92 -11.25 -5.15
CA THR A 108 -3.11 -11.90 -6.46
C THR A 108 -1.92 -11.66 -7.37
N LEU A 109 -1.45 -10.40 -7.46
CA LEU A 109 -0.25 -10.01 -8.22
C LEU A 109 0.98 -10.78 -7.78
N SER A 110 1.19 -10.96 -6.48
CA SER A 110 2.34 -11.72 -5.95
C SER A 110 2.37 -13.17 -6.41
N ILE A 111 1.20 -13.79 -6.56
CA ILE A 111 1.06 -15.17 -7.05
C ILE A 111 1.38 -15.24 -8.54
N GLU A 112 0.89 -14.29 -9.33
CA GLU A 112 1.16 -14.20 -10.75
C GLU A 112 2.64 -13.94 -11.03
N TRP A 113 3.21 -12.92 -10.38
CA TRP A 113 4.61 -12.53 -10.58
C TRP A 113 5.61 -13.57 -10.08
N ARG A 114 5.27 -14.36 -9.08
CA ARG A 114 6.11 -15.50 -8.67
C ARG A 114 6.38 -16.49 -9.81
N ARG A 115 5.41 -16.67 -10.70
CA ARG A 115 5.54 -17.55 -11.87
C ARG A 115 6.30 -16.88 -13.01
N LYS A 116 6.06 -15.59 -13.24
CA LYS A 116 6.58 -14.82 -14.36
C LYS A 116 7.95 -14.21 -14.08
N PHE A 117 8.16 -13.76 -12.85
CA PHE A 117 9.36 -13.10 -12.34
C PHE A 117 9.78 -13.70 -11.00
N PRO A 118 10.47 -14.86 -11.00
CA PRO A 118 10.73 -15.63 -9.74
C PRO A 118 11.54 -14.86 -8.69
N LEU A 119 12.32 -13.86 -9.11
CA LEU A 119 13.11 -13.01 -8.22
C LEU A 119 12.37 -11.74 -7.77
N SER A 120 11.08 -11.61 -8.12
CA SER A 120 10.29 -10.44 -7.74
C SER A 120 9.62 -10.59 -6.37
N ILE A 121 9.48 -9.45 -5.69
CA ILE A 121 8.80 -9.35 -4.40
C ILE A 121 7.68 -8.31 -4.50
N VAL A 122 6.48 -8.68 -4.11
CA VAL A 122 5.36 -7.76 -3.90
C VAL A 122 5.16 -7.59 -2.41
N SER A 123 5.41 -6.39 -1.89
CA SER A 123 5.33 -6.07 -0.47
C SER A 123 4.09 -5.24 -0.17
N ILE A 124 3.26 -5.70 0.77
CA ILE A 124 2.07 -5.00 1.24
C ILE A 124 2.40 -4.51 2.65
N LEU A 125 2.55 -3.19 2.81
CA LEU A 125 3.17 -2.63 4.01
C LEU A 125 2.22 -1.69 4.76
N HIS A 126 2.12 -1.86 6.08
CA HIS A 126 1.52 -0.90 6.97
C HIS A 126 2.63 -0.06 7.63
N PRO A 127 2.69 1.26 7.37
CA PRO A 127 3.77 2.12 7.83
C PRO A 127 3.68 2.55 9.31
N GLY A 128 2.72 2.00 10.07
CA GLY A 128 2.33 2.57 11.36
C GLY A 128 1.49 3.84 11.18
N THR A 129 1.31 4.60 12.26
CA THR A 129 0.70 5.93 12.15
C THR A 129 1.82 6.96 11.97
N CYS A 130 1.93 7.49 10.76
CA CYS A 130 2.94 8.47 10.40
C CYS A 130 2.37 9.89 10.52
N ASP A 131 3.13 10.83 11.09
CA ASP A 131 2.71 12.24 11.21
C ASP A 131 2.72 12.93 9.85
N THR A 132 1.57 12.86 9.19
CA THR A 132 1.32 13.41 7.86
C THR A 132 -0.05 14.08 7.82
N LYS A 133 -0.32 14.82 6.75
CA LYS A 133 -1.65 15.42 6.52
C LYS A 133 -2.77 14.37 6.55
N LEU A 134 -2.52 13.13 6.12
CA LEU A 134 -3.50 12.05 6.09
C LEU A 134 -3.91 11.60 7.50
N SER A 135 -2.98 11.52 8.43
CA SER A 135 -3.25 11.07 9.80
C SER A 135 -3.64 12.21 10.75
N LYS A 136 -3.28 13.46 10.43
CA LYS A 136 -3.40 14.63 11.34
C LYS A 136 -4.74 14.73 12.07
N PRO A 137 -5.92 14.56 11.44
CA PRO A 137 -7.21 14.67 12.15
C PRO A 137 -7.48 13.55 13.15
N PHE A 138 -6.67 12.48 13.16
CA PHE A 138 -6.91 11.25 13.92
C PHE A 138 -5.82 10.93 14.93
N GLN A 139 -4.83 11.81 15.08
CA GLN A 139 -3.64 11.59 15.92
C GLN A 139 -3.94 11.67 17.43
N SER A 140 -5.02 12.32 17.84
CA SER A 140 -5.35 12.51 19.26
C SER A 140 -5.54 11.20 20.04
N ALA A 141 -5.91 10.11 19.35
CA ALA A 141 -6.09 8.79 19.93
C ALA A 141 -4.85 7.88 19.78
N VAL A 142 -3.77 8.37 19.17
CA VAL A 142 -2.55 7.60 18.92
C VAL A 142 -1.58 7.80 20.07
N PRO A 143 -1.10 6.73 20.73
CA PRO A 143 -0.03 6.85 21.73
C PRO A 143 1.19 7.53 21.13
N LYS A 144 1.86 8.37 21.91
CA LYS A 144 3.01 9.19 21.43
C LYS A 144 4.14 8.32 20.85
N ASP A 145 4.39 7.18 21.45
CA ASP A 145 5.39 6.19 21.02
C ASP A 145 4.99 5.40 19.74
N LYS A 146 3.74 5.56 19.27
CA LYS A 146 3.20 4.94 18.05
C LYS A 146 2.90 5.95 16.94
N LEU A 147 3.22 7.20 17.14
CA LEU A 147 3.15 8.27 16.14
C LEU A 147 4.55 8.54 15.60
N PHE A 148 4.84 8.02 14.42
CA PHE A 148 6.17 8.09 13.81
C PHE A 148 6.33 9.36 12.97
N THR A 149 7.53 9.90 12.93
CA THR A 149 7.90 10.87 11.90
C THR A 149 7.95 10.20 10.54
N PRO A 150 7.81 10.96 9.43
CA PRO A 150 8.00 10.39 8.08
C PRO A 150 9.35 9.68 7.91
N SER A 151 10.43 10.23 8.48
CA SER A 151 11.78 9.64 8.43
C SER A 151 11.82 8.26 9.09
N GLN A 152 11.36 8.17 10.35
CA GLN A 152 11.30 6.90 11.07
C GLN A 152 10.48 5.85 10.33
N SER A 153 9.30 6.24 9.80
CA SER A 153 8.47 5.33 9.04
C SER A 153 9.16 4.85 7.75
N CYS A 154 9.88 5.75 7.06
CA CYS A 154 10.66 5.38 5.88
C CYS A 154 11.80 4.41 6.21
N GLU A 155 12.54 4.65 7.29
CA GLU A 155 13.62 3.76 7.74
C GLU A 155 13.10 2.34 7.98
N TYR A 156 12.05 2.16 8.79
CA TYR A 156 11.44 0.86 9.04
C TYR A 156 10.99 0.15 7.75
N LEU A 157 10.39 0.89 6.83
CA LEU A 157 9.89 0.29 5.59
C LEU A 157 11.02 -0.10 4.63
N ILE A 158 12.09 0.69 4.55
CA ILE A 158 13.25 0.37 3.72
C ILE A 158 13.98 -0.85 4.28
N ASP A 159 14.14 -0.95 5.60
CA ASP A 159 14.73 -2.13 6.23
C ASP A 159 13.93 -3.39 5.88
N ILE A 160 12.60 -3.37 6.06
CA ILE A 160 11.73 -4.48 5.66
C ILE A 160 11.93 -4.85 4.18
N ILE A 161 11.89 -3.86 3.28
CA ILE A 161 12.03 -4.10 1.83
C ILE A 161 13.40 -4.70 1.49
N SER A 162 14.46 -4.27 2.18
CA SER A 162 15.83 -4.74 1.93
C SER A 162 16.09 -6.17 2.42
N GLU A 163 15.40 -6.59 3.50
CA GLU A 163 15.57 -7.91 4.10
C GLU A 163 14.67 -9.00 3.50
N GLN A 164 13.61 -8.60 2.77
CA GLN A 164 12.67 -9.54 2.17
C GLN A 164 13.32 -10.46 1.13
N LYS A 165 12.87 -11.70 1.10
CA LYS A 165 13.22 -12.72 0.11
C LYS A 165 12.02 -12.98 -0.81
N PRO A 166 12.21 -13.58 -2.00
CA PRO A 166 11.10 -13.97 -2.88
C PRO A 166 10.01 -14.81 -2.21
N SER A 167 10.37 -15.61 -1.19
CA SER A 167 9.43 -16.38 -0.35
C SER A 167 8.47 -15.50 0.48
N ASP A 168 8.83 -14.23 0.71
CA ASP A 168 8.02 -13.28 1.47
C ASP A 168 7.03 -12.50 0.58
N SER A 169 7.13 -12.69 -0.74
CA SER A 169 6.27 -12.01 -1.70
C SER A 169 4.79 -12.26 -1.40
N GLY A 170 4.02 -11.18 -1.28
CA GLY A 170 2.60 -11.21 -0.97
C GLY A 170 2.28 -11.33 0.52
N LYS A 171 3.23 -11.11 1.42
CA LYS A 171 2.94 -10.94 2.86
C LYS A 171 2.45 -9.54 3.14
N PHE A 172 1.51 -9.42 4.08
CA PHE A 172 1.05 -8.14 4.63
C PHE A 172 1.76 -7.89 5.95
N LEU A 173 2.68 -6.92 5.96
CA LEU A 173 3.59 -6.65 7.07
C LEU A 173 3.34 -5.28 7.69
N ALA A 174 3.48 -5.20 8.99
CA ALA A 174 3.55 -3.94 9.71
C ALA A 174 4.99 -3.40 9.72
N TRP A 175 5.13 -2.16 10.15
CA TRP A 175 6.40 -1.42 10.29
C TRP A 175 7.45 -2.13 11.18
N ASP A 176 7.02 -3.03 12.04
CA ASP A 176 7.85 -3.86 12.93
C ASP A 176 8.08 -5.28 12.38
N SER A 177 7.87 -5.49 11.10
CA SER A 177 7.95 -6.78 10.40
C SER A 177 6.91 -7.82 10.83
N SER A 178 6.01 -7.51 11.76
CA SER A 178 4.95 -8.44 12.17
C SER A 178 3.95 -8.67 11.02
N ILE A 179 3.47 -9.92 10.90
CA ILE A 179 2.44 -10.26 9.92
C ILE A 179 1.09 -9.75 10.41
N ILE A 180 0.40 -9.01 9.55
CA ILE A 180 -0.98 -8.59 9.78
C ILE A 180 -1.91 -9.64 9.16
N PRO A 181 -2.93 -10.14 9.89
CA PRO A 181 -3.92 -11.04 9.32
C PRO A 181 -4.72 -10.37 8.21
N TRP A 182 -5.23 -11.17 7.27
CA TRP A 182 -6.08 -10.68 6.15
C TRP A 182 -7.47 -10.23 6.61
#